data_8ccf105e67aa77a9fe6c9599a04ab84d
#
_entry.id   8ccf105e67aa77a9fe6c9599a04ab84d
#
_cell.length_a   1.000
_cell.length_b   1.000
_cell.length_c   1.000
_cell.angle_alpha   90.00
_cell.angle_beta   90.00
_cell.angle_gamma   90.00
#
_symmetry.space_group_name_H-M   'P 1'
#
loop_
_entity.id
_entity.type
_entity.pdbx_description
1 polymer ?
#
loop_
_entity_poly.entity_id
_entity_poly.type
_entity_poly.pdbx_seq_one_letter_code
_entity_poly.pdbx_strand_id
1 'polypeptide(L)' 'MVDEYLRECVARGFTEVRLIHGRGIGVQRASVQAFLATHPLVAGYTDAPEERGGRGATLVRLRRA' A
#
# COMPACT_ATOMS: atom_id res chain seq x y z
N MET A 1 -2.45 5.25 10.94
CA MET A 1 -3.32 5.23 9.77
C MET A 1 -2.48 5.12 8.49
N VAL A 2 -3.04 4.52 7.48
CA VAL A 2 -2.33 4.31 6.22
C VAL A 2 -1.88 5.62 5.58
N ASP A 3 -2.73 6.66 5.63
CA ASP A 3 -2.38 7.94 5.06
C ASP A 3 -1.11 8.52 5.69
N GLU A 4 -1.04 8.51 7.01
CA GLU A 4 0.12 9.04 7.72
C GLU A 4 1.36 8.22 7.41
N TYR A 5 1.20 6.91 7.31
CA TYR A 5 2.29 6.02 6.98
C TYR A 5 2.86 6.34 5.59
N LEU A 6 1.97 6.51 4.61
CA LEU A 6 2.40 6.83 3.24
C LEU A 6 3.10 8.18 3.17
N ARG A 7 2.59 9.17 3.87
CA ARG A 7 3.23 10.49 3.90
C ARG A 7 4.62 10.43 4.51
N GLU A 8 4.76 9.65 5.56
CA GLU A 8 6.05 9.45 6.21
C GLU A 8 7.03 8.78 5.26
N CYS A 9 6.58 7.75 4.53
CA CYS A 9 7.42 7.05 3.58
C CYS A 9 7.92 7.97 2.47
N VAL A 10 7.03 8.81 1.93
CA VAL A 10 7.41 9.76 0.90
C VAL A 10 8.41 10.78 1.45
N ALA A 11 8.18 11.26 2.67
CA ALA A 11 9.08 12.21 3.31
C ALA A 11 10.48 11.62 3.50
N ARG A 12 10.58 10.31 3.67
CA ARG A 12 11.87 9.63 3.84
C ARG A 12 12.48 9.18 2.51
N GLY A 13 11.84 9.50 1.41
CA GLY A 13 12.37 9.19 0.10
C GLY A 13 12.09 7.77 -0.41
N PHE A 14 11.20 7.04 0.25
CA PHE A 14 10.81 5.72 -0.23
C PHE A 14 9.95 5.85 -1.47
N THR A 15 10.18 4.96 -2.43
CA THR A 15 9.40 4.96 -3.67
C THR A 15 8.45 3.77 -3.77
N GLU A 16 8.63 2.78 -2.89
CA GLU A 16 7.77 1.60 -2.88
C GLU A 16 7.65 1.10 -1.44
N VAL A 17 6.46 0.68 -1.07
CA VAL A 17 6.21 0.11 0.25
C VAL A 17 5.28 -1.08 0.12
N ARG A 18 5.29 -1.95 1.11
CA ARG A 18 4.40 -3.10 1.16
C ARG A 18 3.46 -2.93 2.35
N LEU A 19 2.17 -2.92 2.07
CA LEU A 19 1.14 -2.84 3.10
C LEU A 19 0.60 -4.23 3.36
N ILE A 20 0.71 -4.70 4.59
CA ILE A 20 0.23 -6.02 4.97
C ILE A 20 -1.14 -5.83 5.60
N HIS A 21 -2.16 -6.36 4.95
CA HIS A 21 -3.55 -6.24 5.43
C HIS A 21 -4.15 -7.57 5.83
N GLY A 22 -3.42 -8.66 5.61
CA GLY A 22 -3.89 -9.97 6.01
C GLY A 22 -5.00 -10.49 5.13
N ARG A 23 -5.47 -11.70 5.45
CA ARG A 23 -6.54 -12.35 4.70
C ARG A 23 -7.76 -12.48 5.60
N GLY A 24 -8.84 -11.82 5.18
CA GLY A 24 -10.14 -12.02 5.82
C GLY A 24 -10.27 -11.53 7.24
N ILE A 25 -9.41 -10.65 7.70
CA ILE A 25 -9.47 -10.13 9.06
C ILE A 25 -9.42 -8.62 9.03
N GLY A 26 -10.41 -7.97 9.61
CA GLY A 26 -10.42 -6.54 9.81
C GLY A 26 -10.30 -5.73 8.53
N VAL A 27 -9.11 -5.33 8.20
CA VAL A 27 -8.85 -4.53 7.00
C VAL A 27 -8.87 -5.44 5.79
N GLN A 28 -9.75 -5.16 4.86
CA GLN A 28 -9.89 -5.97 3.67
C GLN A 28 -9.07 -5.41 2.52
N ARG A 29 -8.54 -6.31 1.71
CA ARG A 29 -7.75 -5.96 0.55
C ARG A 29 -8.48 -4.96 -0.35
N ALA A 30 -9.77 -5.18 -0.60
CA ALA A 30 -10.56 -4.30 -1.46
C ALA A 30 -10.62 -2.88 -0.90
N SER A 31 -10.80 -2.75 0.42
CA SER A 31 -10.85 -1.43 1.06
C SER A 31 -9.53 -0.70 0.96
N VAL A 32 -8.43 -1.43 1.19
CA VAL A 32 -7.10 -0.85 1.09
C VAL A 32 -6.83 -0.38 -0.33
N GLN A 33 -7.14 -1.22 -1.31
CA GLN A 33 -6.88 -0.87 -2.70
C GLN A 33 -7.77 0.28 -3.17
N ALA A 34 -9.00 0.35 -2.71
CA ALA A 34 -9.88 1.48 -3.04
C ALA A 34 -9.30 2.79 -2.48
N PHE A 35 -8.78 2.74 -1.26
CA PHE A 35 -8.13 3.91 -0.65
C PHE A 35 -6.91 4.33 -1.46
N LEU A 36 -6.07 3.36 -1.84
CA LEU A 36 -4.86 3.65 -2.59
C LEU A 36 -5.17 4.23 -3.97
N ALA A 37 -6.23 3.76 -4.59
CA ALA A 37 -6.60 4.22 -5.92
C ALA A 37 -6.89 5.72 -5.98
N THR A 38 -7.30 6.31 -4.86
CA THR A 38 -7.64 7.73 -4.79
C THR A 38 -6.61 8.57 -4.05
N HIS A 39 -5.56 7.93 -3.54
CA HIS A 39 -4.57 8.66 -2.74
C HIS A 39 -3.59 9.41 -3.64
N PRO A 40 -3.39 10.72 -3.42
CA PRO A 40 -2.55 11.53 -4.31
C PRO A 40 -1.07 11.16 -4.31
N LEU A 41 -0.59 10.50 -3.26
CA LEU A 41 0.82 10.10 -3.19
C LEU A 41 1.08 8.72 -3.80
N VAL A 42 0.05 8.02 -4.22
CA VAL A 42 0.16 6.68 -4.78
C VAL A 42 0.20 6.75 -6.30
N ALA A 43 1.31 6.30 -6.88
CA ALA A 43 1.44 6.22 -8.34
C ALA A 43 0.77 4.95 -8.89
N GLY A 44 0.76 3.88 -8.09
CA GLY A 44 0.14 2.64 -8.48
C GLY A 44 0.24 1.61 -7.38
N TYR A 45 -0.48 0.50 -7.53
CA TYR A 45 -0.43 -0.58 -6.54
C TYR A 45 -0.73 -1.89 -7.24
N THR A 46 -0.30 -2.99 -6.60
CA THR A 46 -0.55 -4.32 -7.13
C THR A 46 -0.47 -5.32 -5.96
N ASP A 47 -1.02 -6.51 -6.14
CA ASP A 47 -0.88 -7.57 -5.16
C ASP A 47 0.59 -7.96 -5.05
N ALA A 48 1.04 -8.23 -3.84
CA ALA A 48 2.39 -8.71 -3.63
C ALA A 48 2.54 -10.12 -4.23
N PRO A 49 3.73 -10.47 -4.72
CA PRO A 49 3.97 -11.85 -5.16
C PRO A 49 3.88 -12.82 -4.00
N GLU A 50 3.68 -14.10 -4.30
CA GLU A 50 3.49 -15.14 -3.30
C GLU A 50 4.59 -15.11 -2.23
N GLU A 51 5.82 -14.97 -2.64
CA GLU A 51 6.96 -14.96 -1.72
C GLU A 51 7.02 -13.70 -0.87
N ARG A 52 6.19 -12.71 -1.14
CA ARG A 52 6.15 -11.46 -0.41
C ARG A 52 4.80 -11.20 0.25
N GLY A 53 4.03 -12.23 0.47
CA GLY A 53 2.76 -12.11 1.17
C GLY A 53 1.54 -12.35 0.32
N GLY A 54 1.70 -12.47 -0.99
CA GLY A 54 0.59 -12.76 -1.89
C GLY A 54 -0.58 -11.81 -1.69
N ARG A 55 -1.78 -12.38 -1.58
CA ARG A 55 -2.99 -11.59 -1.42
C ARG A 55 -3.14 -10.94 -0.05
N GLY A 56 -2.28 -11.31 0.89
CA GLY A 56 -2.28 -10.71 2.22
C GLY A 56 -1.54 -9.40 2.28
N ALA A 57 -0.94 -8.96 1.18
CA ALA A 57 -0.17 -7.72 1.13
C ALA A 57 -0.35 -7.04 -0.21
N THR A 58 -0.15 -5.72 -0.23
CA THR A 58 -0.23 -4.92 -1.45
C THR A 58 1.06 -4.14 -1.59
N LEU A 59 1.67 -4.21 -2.76
CA LEU A 59 2.82 -3.38 -3.08
C LEU A 59 2.31 -2.03 -3.59
N VAL A 60 2.82 -0.97 -3.00
CA VAL A 60 2.38 0.39 -3.32
C VAL A 60 3.57 1.15 -3.89
N ARG A 61 3.37 1.73 -5.05
CA ARG A 61 4.37 2.59 -5.65
C ARG A 61 4.02 4.03 -5.33
N LEU A 62 4.97 4.76 -4.76
CA LEU A 62 4.75 6.12 -4.31
C LEU A 62 5.24 7.13 -5.34
N ARG A 63 4.55 8.26 -5.40
CA ARG A 63 5.00 9.37 -6.20
C ARG A 63 6.09 10.11 -5.46
N ARG A 64 6.99 10.72 -6.18
CA ARG A 64 7.99 11.57 -5.56
C ARG A 64 7.32 12.84 -5.06
N ALA A 65 7.77 13.25 -3.90
CA ALA A 65 7.26 14.48 -3.31
C ALA A 65 7.74 15.71 -4.11
#